data_1b547857b53417aa734eb71cf4d4e7a4
#
_entry.id   1b547857b53417aa734eb71cf4d4e7a4
#
_cell.length_a   1.000
_cell.length_b   1.000
_cell.length_c   1.000
_cell.angle_alpha   90.00
_cell.angle_beta   90.00
_cell.angle_gamma   90.00
#
_symmetry.space_group_name_H-M   'P 1'
#
loop_
_entity.id
_entity.type
_entity.pdbx_description
1 polymer ?
#
loop_
_entity_poly.entity_id
_entity_poly.type
_entity_poly.pdbx_seq_one_letter_code
_entity_poly.pdbx_strand_id
1 'polypeptide(L)'
;MKLISIVFSFKNEEKNIPELINRTTKVLTKFSNWNYELIFVNDNSTDNSEKVLIKLQKDYPINIINMSRTYGVGPCVIAGFRYSKGDAIIYMDSDLQDPPELVEKLIKEYENGADVVHTVRTKRLGESNIKMFITNLAYKIINFFSDIPLPVNAGDFKLISRRALNKILELKEFRPYIRGLSVWVGFKQKIIYYIREPRASGKTQFSLLSSGPVNEFITGLTAYSLKPLYIGVVLGFFSIFISLLLII
;
A
#
# COMPACT_ATOMS: atom_id res chain seq x y z
N MET A 1 -26.60 3.10 8.50
CA MET A 1 -25.37 3.92 8.51
C MET A 1 -24.33 3.21 7.69
N LYS A 2 -23.53 3.94 6.90
CA LYS A 2 -22.40 3.36 6.17
C LYS A 2 -21.26 3.06 7.12
N LEU A 3 -20.41 2.11 6.78
CA LEU A 3 -19.26 1.69 7.58
C LEU A 3 -17.95 1.97 6.84
N ILE A 4 -16.97 2.53 7.53
CA ILE A 4 -15.60 2.68 7.03
C ILE A 4 -14.71 1.67 7.76
N SER A 5 -13.95 0.87 7.01
CA SER A 5 -12.88 0.06 7.57
C SER A 5 -11.54 0.74 7.31
N ILE A 6 -10.75 0.98 8.36
CA ILE A 6 -9.38 1.42 8.18
C ILE A 6 -8.44 0.28 8.51
N VAL A 7 -7.65 -0.12 7.53
CA VAL A 7 -6.68 -1.21 7.63
C VAL A 7 -5.28 -0.64 7.80
N PHE A 8 -4.60 -1.09 8.84
CA PHE A 8 -3.21 -0.78 9.14
C PHE A 8 -2.40 -2.07 9.13
N SER A 9 -1.31 -2.13 8.39
CA SER A 9 -0.29 -3.16 8.60
C SER A 9 0.83 -2.60 9.46
N PHE A 10 1.34 -3.39 10.39
CA PHE A 10 2.39 -2.93 11.28
C PHE A 10 3.39 -4.02 11.66
N LYS A 11 4.61 -3.59 11.97
CA LYS A 11 5.64 -4.40 12.59
C LYS A 11 6.51 -3.52 13.48
N ASN A 12 6.46 -3.78 14.79
CA ASN A 12 7.23 -3.04 15.79
C ASN A 12 6.93 -1.52 15.80
N GLU A 13 5.66 -1.17 16.03
CA GLU A 13 5.16 0.21 16.02
C GLU A 13 4.52 0.63 17.37
N GLU A 14 4.97 0.04 18.49
CA GLU A 14 4.39 0.27 19.82
C GLU A 14 4.26 1.76 20.19
N LYS A 15 5.20 2.60 19.71
CA LYS A 15 5.23 4.04 19.99
C LYS A 15 4.29 4.86 19.12
N ASN A 16 4.01 4.40 17.90
CA ASN A 16 3.22 5.14 16.92
C ASN A 16 1.72 4.82 17.01
N ILE A 17 1.36 3.61 17.42
CA ILE A 17 -0.02 3.11 17.45
C ILE A 17 -0.96 4.01 18.27
N PRO A 18 -0.65 4.47 19.50
CA PRO A 18 -1.57 5.30 20.26
C PRO A 18 -1.92 6.62 19.57
N GLU A 19 -0.90 7.30 19.04
CA GLU A 19 -1.09 8.57 18.34
C GLU A 19 -1.82 8.37 17.00
N LEU A 20 -1.51 7.30 16.29
CA LEU A 20 -2.20 6.92 15.04
C LEU A 20 -3.70 6.76 15.26
N ILE A 21 -4.09 5.99 16.30
CA ILE A 21 -5.50 5.78 16.65
C ILE A 21 -6.16 7.10 17.04
N ASN A 22 -5.53 7.88 17.90
CA ASN A 22 -6.05 9.17 18.36
C ASN A 22 -6.30 10.13 17.18
N ARG A 23 -5.33 10.32 16.29
CA ARG A 23 -5.47 11.20 15.11
C ARG A 23 -6.52 10.67 14.14
N THR A 24 -6.52 9.37 13.88
CA THR A 24 -7.49 8.74 12.95
C THR A 24 -8.91 8.87 13.47
N THR A 25 -9.16 8.54 14.73
CA THR A 25 -10.50 8.61 15.33
C THR A 25 -11.01 10.03 15.43
N LYS A 26 -10.14 11.01 15.74
CA LYS A 26 -10.49 12.43 15.73
C LYS A 26 -10.99 12.92 14.36
N VAL A 27 -10.48 12.34 13.28
CA VAL A 27 -10.99 12.63 11.92
C VAL A 27 -12.34 11.95 11.70
N LEU A 28 -12.45 10.66 12.04
CA LEU A 28 -13.63 9.86 11.79
C LEU A 28 -14.87 10.35 12.57
N THR A 29 -14.69 10.84 13.78
CA THR A 29 -15.78 11.40 14.59
C THR A 29 -16.44 12.66 14.00
N LYS A 30 -15.82 13.29 12.99
CA LYS A 30 -16.45 14.40 12.25
C LYS A 30 -17.54 13.94 11.28
N PHE A 31 -17.59 12.64 10.97
CA PHE A 31 -18.53 12.05 10.01
C PHE A 31 -19.66 11.32 10.74
N SER A 32 -20.65 12.05 11.23
CA SER A 32 -21.78 11.53 12.02
C SER A 32 -22.63 10.47 11.29
N ASN A 33 -22.59 10.46 9.95
CA ASN A 33 -23.33 9.50 9.11
C ASN A 33 -22.58 8.18 8.86
N TRP A 34 -21.37 8.04 9.40
CA TRP A 34 -20.51 6.90 9.21
C TRP A 34 -20.16 6.24 10.54
N ASN A 35 -20.26 4.92 10.59
CA ASN A 35 -19.58 4.11 11.59
C ASN A 35 -18.17 3.77 11.09
N TYR A 36 -17.29 3.32 11.99
CA TYR A 36 -15.95 2.90 11.60
C TYR A 36 -15.49 1.67 12.39
N GLU A 37 -14.57 0.93 11.79
CA GLU A 37 -13.76 -0.11 12.43
C GLU A 37 -12.29 0.10 12.09
N LEU A 38 -11.40 -0.23 13.01
CA LEU A 38 -9.95 -0.18 12.84
C LEU A 38 -9.41 -1.60 12.81
N ILE A 39 -8.74 -1.98 11.73
CA ILE A 39 -8.20 -3.33 11.54
C ILE A 39 -6.68 -3.24 11.53
N PHE A 40 -6.06 -3.79 12.56
CA PHE A 40 -4.61 -3.83 12.71
C PHE A 40 -4.08 -5.22 12.36
N VAL A 41 -3.24 -5.30 11.34
CA VAL A 41 -2.61 -6.56 10.90
C VAL A 41 -1.15 -6.57 11.36
N ASN A 42 -0.87 -7.41 12.33
CA ASN A 42 0.44 -7.59 12.95
C ASN A 42 1.31 -8.54 12.11
N ASP A 43 2.36 -8.02 11.48
CA ASP A 43 3.33 -8.81 10.70
C ASP A 43 4.40 -9.44 11.61
N ASN A 44 3.95 -10.17 12.64
CA ASN A 44 4.81 -10.86 13.61
C ASN A 44 5.77 -9.89 14.34
N SER A 45 5.20 -8.87 15.00
CA SER A 45 5.96 -7.93 15.84
C SER A 45 6.62 -8.63 17.03
N THR A 46 7.79 -8.14 17.42
CA THR A 46 8.58 -8.63 18.56
C THR A 46 8.61 -7.68 19.76
N ASP A 47 8.02 -6.48 19.58
CA ASP A 47 7.86 -5.47 20.63
C ASP A 47 6.50 -5.59 21.36
N ASN A 48 6.09 -4.55 22.09
CA ASN A 48 4.81 -4.53 22.78
C ASN A 48 3.63 -4.02 21.95
N SER A 49 3.75 -3.87 20.62
CA SER A 49 2.70 -3.34 19.75
C SER A 49 1.35 -4.03 19.96
N GLU A 50 1.33 -5.36 20.02
CA GLU A 50 0.09 -6.12 20.24
C GLU A 50 -0.52 -5.83 21.61
N LYS A 51 0.29 -5.78 22.67
CA LYS A 51 -0.20 -5.47 24.02
C LYS A 51 -0.79 -4.07 24.11
N VAL A 52 -0.21 -3.10 23.37
CA VAL A 52 -0.74 -1.73 23.27
C VAL A 52 -2.12 -1.75 22.61
N LEU A 53 -2.28 -2.47 21.51
CA LEU A 53 -3.56 -2.60 20.81
C LEU A 53 -4.63 -3.26 21.67
N ILE A 54 -4.30 -4.35 22.39
CA ILE A 54 -5.25 -5.03 23.31
C ILE A 54 -5.74 -4.08 24.40
N LYS A 55 -4.91 -3.19 24.91
CA LYS A 55 -5.34 -2.19 25.88
C LYS A 55 -6.30 -1.17 25.27
N LEU A 56 -5.99 -0.67 24.07
CA LEU A 56 -6.80 0.32 23.36
C LEU A 56 -8.11 -0.24 22.80
N GLN A 57 -8.22 -1.56 22.63
CA GLN A 57 -9.42 -2.25 22.18
C GLN A 57 -10.62 -2.07 23.13
N LYS A 58 -10.37 -1.66 24.38
CA LYS A 58 -11.43 -1.34 25.36
C LYS A 58 -12.18 -0.05 25.03
N ASP A 59 -11.49 0.89 24.36
CA ASP A 59 -11.97 2.25 24.13
C ASP A 59 -12.31 2.50 22.65
N TYR A 60 -11.79 1.65 21.75
CA TYR A 60 -11.90 1.82 20.30
C TYR A 60 -12.36 0.52 19.61
N PRO A 61 -13.10 0.60 18.49
CA PRO A 61 -13.54 -0.58 17.72
C PRO A 61 -12.39 -1.18 16.90
N ILE A 62 -11.44 -1.80 17.59
CA ILE A 62 -10.21 -2.36 17.02
C ILE A 62 -10.38 -3.87 16.82
N ASN A 63 -10.03 -4.35 15.63
CA ASN A 63 -9.84 -5.75 15.29
C ASN A 63 -8.34 -6.00 15.08
N ILE A 64 -7.78 -7.02 15.72
CA ILE A 64 -6.37 -7.39 15.61
C ILE A 64 -6.27 -8.71 14.85
N ILE A 65 -5.42 -8.74 13.82
CA ILE A 65 -5.12 -9.93 13.03
C ILE A 65 -3.62 -10.21 13.20
N ASN A 66 -3.29 -11.37 13.75
CA ASN A 66 -1.91 -11.80 13.90
C ASN A 66 -1.50 -12.72 12.77
N MET A 67 -0.47 -12.35 12.03
CA MET A 67 0.13 -13.20 11.00
C MET A 67 1.03 -14.25 11.66
N SER A 68 1.03 -15.46 11.14
CA SER A 68 1.80 -16.60 11.71
C SER A 68 3.32 -16.44 11.60
N ARG A 69 3.80 -15.60 10.71
CA ARG A 69 5.20 -15.19 10.53
C ARG A 69 5.26 -13.84 9.82
N THR A 70 6.43 -13.29 9.63
CA THR A 70 6.62 -12.11 8.78
C THR A 70 6.37 -12.46 7.31
N TYR A 71 5.40 -11.78 6.71
CA TYR A 71 5.00 -11.91 5.30
C TYR A 71 5.29 -10.66 4.49
N GLY A 72 5.45 -9.50 5.14
CA GLY A 72 5.57 -8.20 4.52
C GLY A 72 4.21 -7.52 4.27
N VAL A 73 4.28 -6.29 3.75
CA VAL A 73 3.12 -5.38 3.65
C VAL A 73 1.98 -5.95 2.79
N GLY A 74 2.27 -6.41 1.58
CA GLY A 74 1.24 -6.86 0.64
C GLY A 74 0.28 -7.92 1.19
N PRO A 75 0.78 -9.08 1.67
CA PRO A 75 -0.06 -10.10 2.30
C PRO A 75 -0.81 -9.61 3.53
N CYS A 76 -0.21 -8.74 4.36
CA CYS A 76 -0.87 -8.15 5.52
C CYS A 76 -2.04 -7.26 5.11
N VAL A 77 -1.87 -6.44 4.07
CA VAL A 77 -2.96 -5.62 3.51
C VAL A 77 -4.11 -6.47 3.02
N ILE A 78 -3.81 -7.53 2.25
CA ILE A 78 -4.85 -8.46 1.76
C ILE A 78 -5.57 -9.17 2.93
N ALA A 79 -4.85 -9.56 3.98
CA ALA A 79 -5.47 -10.12 5.18
C ALA A 79 -6.46 -9.12 5.79
N GLY A 80 -6.05 -7.87 6.03
CA GLY A 80 -6.92 -6.81 6.53
C GLY A 80 -8.12 -6.53 5.62
N PHE A 81 -7.92 -6.49 4.31
CA PHE A 81 -8.99 -6.31 3.34
C PHE A 81 -10.04 -7.42 3.38
N ARG A 82 -9.64 -8.68 3.55
CA ARG A 82 -10.57 -9.81 3.68
C ARG A 82 -11.42 -9.75 4.94
N TYR A 83 -10.88 -9.23 6.04
CA TYR A 83 -11.60 -9.08 7.31
C TYR A 83 -12.45 -7.80 7.38
N SER A 84 -12.18 -6.83 6.50
CA SER A 84 -12.92 -5.56 6.49
C SER A 84 -14.39 -5.76 6.11
N LYS A 85 -15.30 -5.02 6.77
CA LYS A 85 -16.76 -5.08 6.55
C LYS A 85 -17.31 -3.77 5.96
N GLY A 86 -16.51 -2.71 5.91
CA GLY A 86 -16.95 -1.38 5.51
C GLY A 86 -17.41 -1.28 4.06
N ASP A 87 -18.23 -0.28 3.77
CA ASP A 87 -18.63 0.14 2.41
C ASP A 87 -17.47 0.80 1.68
N ALA A 88 -16.61 1.48 2.43
CA ALA A 88 -15.35 2.05 1.98
C ALA A 88 -14.22 1.52 2.87
N ILE A 89 -13.12 1.14 2.24
CA ILE A 89 -11.95 0.60 2.92
C ILE A 89 -10.76 1.50 2.66
N ILE A 90 -10.11 1.95 3.73
CA ILE A 90 -8.91 2.76 3.67
C ILE A 90 -7.74 1.92 4.16
N TYR A 91 -6.67 1.87 3.39
CA TYR A 91 -5.39 1.35 3.85
C TYR A 91 -4.41 2.49 4.08
N MET A 92 -3.69 2.45 5.19
CA MET A 92 -2.57 3.35 5.46
C MET A 92 -1.50 2.66 6.32
N ASP A 93 -0.25 3.12 6.16
CA ASP A 93 0.87 2.65 6.97
C ASP A 93 0.75 3.17 8.42
N SER A 94 1.32 2.41 9.37
CA SER A 94 1.21 2.71 10.81
C SER A 94 2.33 3.61 11.36
N ASP A 95 3.23 4.13 10.50
CA ASP A 95 4.42 4.88 10.88
C ASP A 95 4.23 6.41 10.97
N LEU A 96 2.99 6.89 10.82
CA LEU A 96 2.59 8.30 10.85
C LEU A 96 3.25 9.19 9.77
N GLN A 97 3.90 8.61 8.76
CA GLN A 97 4.42 9.38 7.64
C GLN A 97 3.32 9.87 6.70
N ASP A 98 2.25 9.12 6.59
CA ASP A 98 1.06 9.49 5.83
C ASP A 98 0.03 10.07 6.83
N PRO A 99 -0.33 11.38 6.71
CA PRO A 99 -1.13 12.06 7.73
C PRO A 99 -2.56 11.50 7.80
N PRO A 100 -3.04 11.03 8.98
CA PRO A 100 -4.40 10.53 9.15
C PRO A 100 -5.49 11.54 8.76
N GLU A 101 -5.19 12.83 8.78
CA GLU A 101 -6.09 13.91 8.42
C GLU A 101 -6.55 13.86 6.95
N LEU A 102 -5.78 13.16 6.08
CA LEU A 102 -6.18 12.94 4.68
C LEU A 102 -7.39 12.00 4.55
N VAL A 103 -7.69 11.20 5.56
CA VAL A 103 -8.88 10.32 5.60
C VAL A 103 -10.14 11.15 5.30
N GLU A 104 -10.22 12.39 5.80
CA GLU A 104 -11.33 13.30 5.52
C GLU A 104 -11.50 13.54 4.01
N LYS A 105 -10.40 13.81 3.31
CA LYS A 105 -10.44 14.06 1.86
C LYS A 105 -10.77 12.79 1.07
N LEU A 106 -10.26 11.64 1.51
CA LEU A 106 -10.57 10.35 0.89
C LEU A 106 -12.05 10.03 0.96
N ILE A 107 -12.68 10.22 2.12
CA ILE A 107 -14.12 10.00 2.33
C ILE A 107 -14.95 10.93 1.44
N LYS A 108 -14.60 12.22 1.37
CA LYS A 108 -15.29 13.20 0.52
C LYS A 108 -15.25 12.80 -0.97
N GLU A 109 -14.10 12.36 -1.47
CA GLU A 109 -14.01 11.90 -2.86
C GLU A 109 -14.81 10.62 -3.11
N TYR A 110 -14.87 9.71 -2.14
CA TYR A 110 -15.75 8.54 -2.22
C TYR A 110 -17.23 8.95 -2.24
N GLU A 111 -17.66 9.89 -1.42
CA GLU A 111 -19.03 10.43 -1.42
C GLU A 111 -19.37 11.13 -2.76
N ASN A 112 -18.37 11.73 -3.42
CA ASN A 112 -18.47 12.29 -4.78
C ASN A 112 -18.48 11.19 -5.87
N GLY A 113 -18.55 9.93 -5.47
CA GLY A 113 -18.72 8.77 -6.36
C GLY A 113 -17.44 8.20 -6.93
N ALA A 114 -16.26 8.46 -6.34
CA ALA A 114 -15.05 7.73 -6.66
C ALA A 114 -15.07 6.34 -6.01
N ASP A 115 -14.56 5.33 -6.73
CA ASP A 115 -14.41 3.97 -6.23
C ASP A 115 -13.03 3.72 -5.65
N VAL A 116 -12.03 4.33 -6.25
CA VAL A 116 -10.64 4.25 -5.79
C VAL A 116 -10.09 5.67 -5.71
N VAL A 117 -9.58 6.02 -4.53
CA VAL A 117 -8.93 7.32 -4.30
C VAL A 117 -7.49 7.08 -3.94
N HIS A 118 -6.60 7.39 -4.88
CA HIS A 118 -5.16 7.28 -4.69
C HIS A 118 -4.61 8.52 -4.01
N THR A 119 -3.61 8.33 -3.15
CA THR A 119 -2.82 9.45 -2.64
C THR A 119 -1.45 9.49 -3.34
N VAL A 120 -1.06 10.67 -3.81
CA VAL A 120 0.20 10.92 -4.52
C VAL A 120 1.05 11.91 -3.73
N ARG A 121 2.29 11.53 -3.47
CA ARG A 121 3.24 12.33 -2.70
C ARG A 121 3.87 13.39 -3.61
N THR A 122 3.60 14.67 -3.35
CA THR A 122 4.24 15.79 -4.08
C THR A 122 5.64 16.06 -3.57
N LYS A 123 5.84 15.92 -2.26
CA LYS A 123 7.15 16.06 -1.58
C LYS A 123 7.27 15.00 -0.49
N ARG A 124 8.50 14.62 -0.19
CA ARG A 124 8.86 13.71 0.88
C ARG A 124 9.86 14.40 1.79
N LEU A 125 9.38 14.90 2.92
CA LEU A 125 10.25 15.60 3.87
C LEU A 125 11.22 14.59 4.52
N GLY A 126 12.52 14.95 4.56
CA GLY A 126 13.55 14.11 5.16
C GLY A 126 14.16 13.05 4.23
N GLU A 127 13.76 12.96 2.96
CA GLU A 127 14.41 12.08 1.96
C GLU A 127 15.46 12.84 1.12
N SER A 128 16.56 12.16 0.78
CA SER A 128 17.61 12.76 -0.07
C SER A 128 17.15 12.89 -1.52
N ASN A 129 17.66 13.91 -2.24
CA ASN A 129 17.36 14.13 -3.66
C ASN A 129 17.77 12.94 -4.54
N ILE A 130 18.86 12.23 -4.19
CA ILE A 130 19.32 11.03 -4.89
C ILE A 130 18.29 9.91 -4.78
N LYS A 131 17.76 9.68 -3.56
CA LYS A 131 16.71 8.66 -3.33
C LYS A 131 15.46 8.99 -4.12
N MET A 132 15.05 10.25 -4.15
CA MET A 132 13.91 10.71 -4.93
C MET A 132 14.12 10.51 -6.44
N PHE A 133 15.31 10.82 -6.95
CA PHE A 133 15.66 10.61 -8.36
C PHE A 133 15.58 9.13 -8.74
N ILE A 134 16.20 8.24 -7.95
CA ILE A 134 16.18 6.79 -8.18
C ILE A 134 14.72 6.25 -8.13
N THR A 135 13.94 6.70 -7.16
CA THR A 135 12.53 6.30 -7.06
C THR A 135 11.71 6.74 -8.28
N ASN A 136 11.88 7.99 -8.74
CA ASN A 136 11.20 8.50 -9.93
C ASN A 136 11.62 7.75 -11.20
N LEU A 137 12.91 7.42 -11.33
CA LEU A 137 13.42 6.62 -12.44
C LEU A 137 12.79 5.21 -12.43
N ALA A 138 12.74 4.56 -11.26
CA ALA A 138 12.11 3.26 -11.10
C ALA A 138 10.63 3.28 -11.53
N TYR A 139 9.85 4.29 -11.11
CA TYR A 139 8.47 4.44 -11.56
C TYR A 139 8.35 4.68 -13.07
N LYS A 140 9.26 5.44 -13.68
CA LYS A 140 9.27 5.64 -15.14
C LYS A 140 9.53 4.33 -15.88
N ILE A 141 10.48 3.52 -15.39
CA ILE A 141 10.78 2.20 -15.95
C ILE A 141 9.57 1.27 -15.82
N ILE A 142 8.98 1.18 -14.63
CA ILE A 142 7.78 0.37 -14.41
C ILE A 142 6.67 0.81 -15.38
N ASN A 143 6.36 2.11 -15.49
CA ASN A 143 5.31 2.60 -16.38
C ASN A 143 5.62 2.38 -17.87
N PHE A 144 6.89 2.42 -18.28
CA PHE A 144 7.28 2.12 -19.67
C PHE A 144 6.96 0.66 -20.04
N PHE A 145 7.18 -0.25 -19.12
CA PHE A 145 6.89 -1.67 -19.33
C PHE A 145 5.43 -2.02 -19.04
N SER A 146 4.81 -1.39 -18.05
CA SER A 146 3.44 -1.70 -17.58
C SER A 146 2.39 -1.42 -18.66
N ASP A 147 1.39 -2.31 -18.73
CA ASP A 147 0.23 -2.16 -19.59
C ASP A 147 -0.89 -1.32 -18.92
N ILE A 148 -0.68 -0.90 -17.65
CA ILE A 148 -1.57 0.01 -16.91
C ILE A 148 -0.83 1.26 -16.45
N PRO A 149 -1.49 2.46 -16.48
CA PRO A 149 -0.87 3.72 -16.05
C PRO A 149 -0.82 3.81 -14.53
N LEU A 150 0.30 3.42 -13.92
CA LEU A 150 0.48 3.56 -12.47
C LEU A 150 0.76 5.03 -12.11
N PRO A 151 0.02 5.63 -11.16
CA PRO A 151 0.31 6.98 -10.71
C PRO A 151 1.72 7.07 -10.10
N VAL A 152 2.56 7.92 -10.67
CA VAL A 152 3.94 8.12 -10.19
C VAL A 152 3.90 8.70 -8.78
N ASN A 153 4.76 8.20 -7.88
CA ASN A 153 4.80 8.56 -6.46
C ASN A 153 3.52 8.23 -5.65
N ALA A 154 2.61 7.42 -6.19
CA ALA A 154 1.49 6.91 -5.41
C ALA A 154 1.99 6.06 -4.24
N GLY A 155 1.41 6.29 -3.06
CA GLY A 155 1.61 5.46 -1.88
C GLY A 155 0.63 4.28 -1.84
N ASP A 156 0.79 3.47 -0.80
CA ASP A 156 -0.18 2.42 -0.49
C ASP A 156 -1.41 2.99 0.23
N PHE A 157 -1.28 4.18 0.83
CA PHE A 157 -2.38 4.93 1.42
C PHE A 157 -3.43 5.28 0.36
N LYS A 158 -4.62 4.74 0.49
CA LYS A 158 -5.73 4.91 -0.46
C LYS A 158 -7.07 4.49 0.14
N LEU A 159 -8.14 4.93 -0.51
CA LEU A 159 -9.49 4.42 -0.26
C LEU A 159 -9.94 3.56 -1.45
N ILE A 160 -10.62 2.47 -1.15
CA ILE A 160 -11.20 1.54 -2.14
C ILE A 160 -12.65 1.27 -1.73
N SER A 161 -13.60 1.40 -2.65
CA SER A 161 -14.99 1.02 -2.43
C SER A 161 -15.14 -0.50 -2.24
N ARG A 162 -16.16 -0.95 -1.52
CA ARG A 162 -16.43 -2.39 -1.35
C ARG A 162 -16.53 -3.13 -2.66
N ARG A 163 -17.20 -2.56 -3.67
CA ARG A 163 -17.33 -3.21 -4.98
C ARG A 163 -15.98 -3.38 -5.69
N ALA A 164 -15.11 -2.37 -5.64
CA ALA A 164 -13.77 -2.45 -6.22
C ALA A 164 -12.88 -3.42 -5.44
N LEU A 165 -12.95 -3.40 -4.09
CA LEU A 165 -12.19 -4.32 -3.24
C LEU A 165 -12.57 -5.78 -3.50
N ASN A 166 -13.85 -6.09 -3.64
CA ASN A 166 -14.29 -7.46 -3.94
C ASN A 166 -13.63 -7.98 -5.21
N LYS A 167 -13.49 -7.14 -6.25
CA LYS A 167 -12.80 -7.51 -7.50
C LYS A 167 -11.29 -7.70 -7.29
N ILE A 168 -10.65 -6.90 -6.46
CA ILE A 168 -9.24 -7.10 -6.09
C ILE A 168 -9.07 -8.47 -5.39
N LEU A 169 -9.95 -8.81 -4.45
CA LEU A 169 -9.86 -10.05 -3.68
C LEU A 169 -10.13 -11.32 -4.51
N GLU A 170 -10.87 -11.20 -5.62
CA GLU A 170 -11.11 -12.29 -6.59
C GLU A 170 -9.83 -12.69 -7.35
N LEU A 171 -8.86 -11.78 -7.52
CA LEU A 171 -7.64 -12.00 -8.33
C LEU A 171 -6.66 -13.02 -7.73
N LYS A 172 -6.72 -13.29 -6.41
CA LYS A 172 -5.92 -14.32 -5.71
C LYS A 172 -4.42 -14.28 -6.01
N GLU A 173 -3.85 -13.10 -6.11
CA GLU A 173 -2.43 -12.89 -6.36
C GLU A 173 -1.56 -13.50 -5.25
N PHE A 174 -0.50 -14.25 -5.61
CA PHE A 174 0.46 -14.79 -4.65
C PHE A 174 1.36 -13.70 -4.03
N ARG A 175 1.74 -12.71 -4.85
CA ARG A 175 2.48 -11.52 -4.41
C ARG A 175 1.69 -10.27 -4.79
N PRO A 176 0.72 -9.86 -3.96
CA PRO A 176 -0.16 -8.77 -4.31
C PRO A 176 0.59 -7.44 -4.36
N TYR A 177 0.59 -6.80 -5.52
CA TYR A 177 1.08 -5.43 -5.71
C TYR A 177 -0.09 -4.46 -5.62
N ILE A 178 -0.41 -4.01 -4.41
CA ILE A 178 -1.64 -3.25 -4.11
C ILE A 178 -1.79 -1.99 -4.95
N ARG A 179 -0.67 -1.31 -5.26
CA ARG A 179 -0.67 -0.11 -6.11
C ARG A 179 -1.20 -0.41 -7.50
N GLY A 180 -0.76 -1.51 -8.08
CA GLY A 180 -1.21 -1.94 -9.40
C GLY A 180 -2.60 -2.55 -9.37
N LEU A 181 -2.90 -3.44 -8.43
CA LEU A 181 -4.23 -4.07 -8.29
C LEU A 181 -5.35 -3.02 -8.21
N SER A 182 -5.13 -1.94 -7.46
CA SER A 182 -6.11 -0.87 -7.33
C SER A 182 -6.32 -0.06 -8.62
N VAL A 183 -5.35 -0.04 -9.52
CA VAL A 183 -5.48 0.56 -10.87
C VAL A 183 -6.08 -0.45 -11.84
N TRP A 184 -5.62 -1.71 -11.79
CA TRP A 184 -6.03 -2.78 -12.68
C TRP A 184 -7.53 -3.05 -12.67
N VAL A 185 -8.17 -3.01 -11.50
CA VAL A 185 -9.62 -3.26 -11.40
C VAL A 185 -10.47 -2.19 -12.08
N GLY A 186 -9.89 -1.08 -12.51
CA GLY A 186 -10.59 0.02 -13.16
C GLY A 186 -11.47 0.80 -12.18
N PHE A 187 -12.78 0.92 -12.48
CA PHE A 187 -13.73 1.75 -11.78
C PHE A 187 -13.38 3.25 -11.85
N LYS A 188 -14.16 4.10 -11.16
CA LYS A 188 -13.93 5.55 -11.13
C LYS A 188 -12.81 5.89 -10.14
N GLN A 189 -11.68 6.33 -10.69
CA GLN A 189 -10.49 6.63 -9.89
C GLN A 189 -10.29 8.14 -9.72
N LYS A 190 -9.76 8.55 -8.57
CA LYS A 190 -9.37 9.92 -8.23
C LYS A 190 -7.98 9.94 -7.60
N ILE A 191 -7.32 11.08 -7.70
CA ILE A 191 -5.99 11.30 -7.10
C ILE A 191 -6.08 12.50 -6.16
N ILE A 192 -5.52 12.33 -4.96
CA ILE A 192 -5.30 13.40 -3.97
C ILE A 192 -3.80 13.58 -3.80
N TYR A 193 -3.35 14.82 -3.89
CA TYR A 193 -1.95 15.17 -3.69
C TYR A 193 -1.69 15.61 -2.25
N TYR A 194 -0.53 15.19 -1.69
CA TYR A 194 -0.14 15.57 -0.34
C TYR A 194 1.38 15.62 -0.16
N ILE A 195 1.81 16.21 0.95
CA ILE A 195 3.20 16.22 1.39
C ILE A 195 3.37 15.13 2.43
N ARG A 196 4.32 14.21 2.21
CA ARG A 196 4.63 13.15 3.17
C ARG A 196 5.49 13.69 4.30
N GLU A 197 5.07 13.43 5.53
CA GLU A 197 5.79 13.82 6.74
C GLU A 197 7.02 12.94 6.99
N PRO A 198 8.03 13.40 7.74
CA PRO A 198 9.10 12.55 8.22
C PRO A 198 8.54 11.53 9.21
N ARG A 199 9.20 10.37 9.34
CA ARG A 199 8.79 9.32 10.28
C ARG A 199 8.79 9.85 11.71
N ALA A 200 7.71 9.61 12.45
CA ALA A 200 7.55 10.11 13.81
C ALA A 200 8.49 9.40 14.79
N SER A 201 8.65 8.07 14.68
CA SER A 201 9.56 7.28 15.52
C SER A 201 9.95 5.95 14.84
N GLY A 202 10.97 5.26 15.39
CA GLY A 202 11.42 3.95 14.90
C GLY A 202 12.44 4.01 13.77
N LYS A 203 12.96 2.83 13.37
CA LYS A 203 13.93 2.70 12.28
C LYS A 203 13.22 2.36 10.97
N THR A 204 13.67 2.96 9.86
CA THR A 204 13.15 2.59 8.54
C THR A 204 13.54 1.15 8.20
N GLN A 205 12.56 0.34 7.80
CA GLN A 205 12.80 -1.01 7.32
C GLN A 205 13.18 -1.05 5.82
N PHE A 206 13.06 0.08 5.12
CA PHE A 206 13.34 0.22 3.69
C PHE A 206 14.57 1.11 3.45
N SER A 207 15.78 0.52 3.53
CA SER A 207 16.97 1.17 2.97
C SER A 207 17.02 0.95 1.45
N LEU A 208 17.69 1.84 0.69
CA LEU A 208 17.75 1.79 -0.79
C LEU A 208 18.26 0.45 -1.35
N LEU A 209 19.19 -0.19 -0.65
CA LEU A 209 19.82 -1.44 -1.05
C LEU A 209 19.25 -2.66 -0.31
N SER A 210 18.17 -2.51 0.47
CA SER A 210 17.52 -3.65 1.11
C SER A 210 16.68 -4.43 0.10
N SER A 211 16.42 -5.71 0.40
CA SER A 211 15.60 -6.59 -0.44
C SER A 211 14.18 -6.07 -0.68
N GLY A 212 13.64 -5.25 0.24
CA GLY A 212 12.28 -4.72 0.15
C GLY A 212 12.04 -3.87 -1.11
N PRO A 213 12.72 -2.71 -1.29
CA PRO A 213 12.55 -1.87 -2.48
C PRO A 213 12.87 -2.59 -3.80
N VAL A 214 13.89 -3.48 -3.80
CA VAL A 214 14.24 -4.27 -4.99
C VAL A 214 13.10 -5.23 -5.35
N ASN A 215 12.55 -5.94 -4.38
CA ASN A 215 11.42 -6.85 -4.60
C ASN A 215 10.17 -6.09 -5.08
N GLU A 216 9.87 -4.93 -4.49
CA GLU A 216 8.77 -4.06 -4.93
C GLU A 216 8.96 -3.60 -6.38
N PHE A 217 10.19 -3.22 -6.76
CA PHE A 217 10.51 -2.82 -8.14
C PHE A 217 10.31 -3.99 -9.12
N ILE A 218 10.86 -5.17 -8.80
CA ILE A 218 10.68 -6.38 -9.64
C ILE A 218 9.20 -6.75 -9.75
N THR A 219 8.48 -6.75 -8.64
CA THR A 219 7.04 -7.06 -8.64
C THR A 219 6.28 -6.04 -9.49
N GLY A 220 6.55 -4.74 -9.34
CA GLY A 220 5.91 -3.71 -10.15
C GLY A 220 6.24 -3.83 -11.65
N LEU A 221 7.44 -4.28 -12.00
CA LEU A 221 7.87 -4.47 -13.39
C LEU A 221 7.21 -5.67 -14.07
N THR A 222 6.97 -6.75 -13.31
CA THR A 222 6.52 -8.04 -13.87
C THR A 222 5.03 -8.32 -13.67
N ALA A 223 4.38 -7.66 -12.70
CA ALA A 223 2.99 -7.94 -12.37
C ALA A 223 1.98 -7.56 -13.49
N TYR A 224 2.28 -6.50 -14.26
CA TYR A 224 1.34 -5.95 -15.25
C TYR A 224 1.96 -5.83 -16.64
N SER A 225 2.91 -6.70 -16.98
CA SER A 225 3.52 -6.73 -18.31
C SER A 225 4.25 -8.04 -18.58
N LEU A 226 4.09 -8.55 -19.79
CA LEU A 226 4.88 -9.67 -20.32
C LEU A 226 6.17 -9.20 -21.04
N LYS A 227 6.34 -7.89 -21.26
CA LYS A 227 7.49 -7.35 -21.99
C LYS A 227 8.85 -7.77 -21.43
N PRO A 228 9.09 -7.77 -20.10
CA PRO A 228 10.35 -8.26 -19.54
C PRO A 228 10.63 -9.74 -19.87
N LEU A 229 9.59 -10.57 -19.89
CA LEU A 229 9.70 -11.97 -20.26
C LEU A 229 10.07 -12.12 -21.74
N TYR A 230 9.42 -11.40 -22.64
CA TYR A 230 9.74 -11.40 -24.07
C TYR A 230 11.18 -10.97 -24.35
N ILE A 231 11.70 -9.97 -23.64
CA ILE A 231 13.10 -9.56 -23.75
C ILE A 231 14.03 -10.72 -23.38
N GLY A 232 13.73 -11.43 -22.29
CA GLY A 232 14.49 -12.61 -21.88
C GLY A 232 14.51 -13.72 -22.95
N VAL A 233 13.35 -13.99 -23.56
CA VAL A 233 13.22 -14.97 -24.65
C VAL A 233 14.03 -14.56 -25.87
N VAL A 234 13.92 -13.28 -26.30
CA VAL A 234 14.68 -12.76 -27.47
C VAL A 234 16.18 -12.83 -27.22
N LEU A 235 16.65 -12.44 -26.04
CA LEU A 235 18.07 -12.52 -25.67
C LEU A 235 18.57 -13.98 -25.65
N GLY A 236 17.73 -14.91 -25.17
CA GLY A 236 18.04 -16.34 -25.20
C GLY A 236 18.23 -16.87 -26.63
N PHE A 237 17.31 -16.58 -27.54
CA PHE A 237 17.47 -16.95 -28.95
C PHE A 237 18.69 -16.29 -29.60
N PHE A 238 18.95 -15.04 -29.31
CA PHE A 238 20.13 -14.31 -29.82
C PHE A 238 21.43 -14.95 -29.34
N SER A 239 21.50 -15.35 -28.07
CA SER A 239 22.67 -16.04 -27.52
C SER A 239 22.89 -17.41 -28.18
N ILE A 240 21.83 -18.19 -28.43
CA ILE A 240 21.90 -19.46 -29.13
C ILE A 240 22.43 -19.24 -30.57
N PHE A 241 21.89 -18.24 -31.26
CA PHE A 241 22.31 -17.91 -32.63
C PHE A 241 23.80 -17.53 -32.69
N ILE A 242 24.30 -16.68 -31.79
CA ILE A 242 25.74 -16.32 -31.71
C ILE A 242 26.57 -17.59 -31.43
N SER A 243 26.15 -18.42 -30.49
CA SER A 243 26.89 -19.64 -30.15
C SER A 243 27.02 -20.58 -31.34
N LEU A 244 25.99 -20.74 -32.15
CA LEU A 244 26.02 -21.55 -33.38
C LEU A 244 27.00 -20.94 -34.42
N LEU A 245 27.04 -19.63 -34.58
CA LEU A 245 27.98 -18.96 -35.50
C LEU A 245 29.45 -19.10 -35.06
N LEU A 246 29.73 -19.24 -33.78
CA LEU A 246 31.08 -19.42 -33.25
C LEU A 246 31.60 -20.87 -33.32
N ILE A 247 30.70 -21.85 -33.56
CA ILE A 247 31.05 -23.26 -33.69
C ILE A 247 31.39 -23.61 -35.15
N ILE A 248 30.93 -22.82 -36.11
CA ILE A 248 31.24 -22.92 -37.55
C ILE A 248 32.50 -22.17 -37.88
#